data_e0b339d2d53580372316e60fa2b0be9d
#
_entry.id   e0b339d2d53580372316e60fa2b0be9d
#
_cell.length_a   1.000
_cell.length_b   1.000
_cell.length_c   1.000
_cell.angle_alpha   90.00
_cell.angle_beta   90.00
_cell.angle_gamma   90.00
#
_symmetry.space_group_name_H-M   'P 1'
#
loop_
_entity.id
_entity.type
_entity.pdbx_description
1 polymer ?
#
loop_
_entity_poly.entity_id
_entity_poly.type
_entity_poly.pdbx_seq_one_letter_code
_entity_poly.pdbx_strand_id
1 'polypeptide(L)'
;MSALRFSSLIILFPILFGSCGRSELIRIRMLAPVNEDKKDYAIFTDTNSSSKPTIINKQIGGSLYFLFKSIGLGYTTITTKMEKTDTNREGETITEKTTLVTNFTDVAFGIGENYSFMWGAGVLSGGKRETSLEYGGSEPFNPKNNYLGGHSLFFVLGHHGFGFETLLGYRTNFIKAEFEESNPPLPKVGKTAKDFTYESNKLSFTTSQVQLGIGFTF
;
A
#
# COMPACT_ATOMS: atom_id res chain seq x y z
N MET A 1 -8.96 7.35 26.74
CA MET A 1 -7.75 6.93 27.50
C MET A 1 -7.39 5.43 27.36
N SER A 2 -7.75 4.72 26.30
CA SER A 2 -7.48 3.27 26.13
C SER A 2 -6.43 2.92 25.06
N ALA A 3 -6.01 3.86 24.23
CA ALA A 3 -5.06 3.61 23.15
C ALA A 3 -3.59 3.43 23.61
N LEU A 4 -3.23 4.02 24.76
CA LEU A 4 -1.84 3.97 25.25
C LEU A 4 -1.43 2.60 25.83
N ARG A 5 -2.39 1.78 26.27
CA ARG A 5 -2.08 0.47 26.89
C ARG A 5 -1.75 -0.63 25.90
N PHE A 6 -2.23 -0.53 24.66
CA PHE A 6 -1.94 -1.52 23.61
C PHE A 6 -0.53 -1.35 23.02
N SER A 7 -0.04 -0.10 22.91
CA SER A 7 1.29 0.18 22.40
C SER A 7 2.42 -0.34 23.31
N SER A 8 2.19 -0.34 24.63
CA SER A 8 3.20 -0.81 25.60
C SER A 8 3.39 -2.34 25.56
N LEU A 9 2.35 -3.09 25.20
CA LEU A 9 2.43 -4.55 25.13
C LEU A 9 3.23 -5.06 23.93
N ILE A 10 3.14 -4.35 22.82
CA ILE A 10 3.86 -4.69 21.57
C ILE A 10 5.36 -4.44 21.70
N ILE A 11 5.77 -3.46 22.50
CA ILE A 11 7.19 -3.13 22.72
C ILE A 11 7.86 -4.09 23.71
N LEU A 12 7.09 -4.64 24.67
CA LEU A 12 7.69 -5.56 25.68
C LEU A 12 7.93 -6.99 25.13
N PHE A 13 7.17 -7.43 24.15
CA PHE A 13 7.27 -8.79 23.62
C PHE A 13 8.66 -9.14 23.02
N PRO A 14 9.33 -8.28 22.24
CA PRO A 14 10.64 -8.60 21.69
C PRO A 14 11.78 -8.57 22.73
N ILE A 15 11.63 -7.87 23.85
CA ILE A 15 12.66 -7.79 24.89
C ILE A 15 12.80 -9.11 25.66
N LEU A 16 11.71 -9.87 25.77
CA LEU A 16 11.66 -11.13 26.52
C LEU A 16 12.22 -12.33 25.74
N PHE A 17 12.27 -12.28 24.40
CA PHE A 17 12.74 -13.38 23.56
C PHE A 17 14.13 -13.15 22.93
N GLY A 18 14.79 -12.04 23.24
CA GLY A 18 16.03 -11.59 22.59
C GLY A 18 17.33 -12.21 23.07
N SER A 19 17.33 -13.33 23.78
CA SER A 19 18.57 -13.78 24.46
C SER A 19 19.06 -15.19 24.14
N CYS A 20 18.69 -15.78 23.03
CA CYS A 20 19.25 -17.08 22.64
C CYS A 20 19.63 -17.09 21.17
N GLY A 21 20.90 -16.88 20.85
CA GLY A 21 21.41 -17.12 19.52
C GLY A 21 22.70 -16.41 19.19
N ARG A 22 23.45 -17.02 18.32
CA ARG A 22 24.72 -16.61 17.74
C ARG A 22 24.78 -15.11 17.46
N SER A 23 25.94 -14.51 17.65
CA SER A 23 26.19 -13.06 17.52
C SER A 23 26.20 -12.54 16.08
N GLU A 24 25.21 -12.89 15.27
CA GLU A 24 24.99 -12.22 14.00
C GLU A 24 24.51 -10.80 14.29
N LEU A 25 25.40 -9.85 14.06
CA LEU A 25 25.21 -8.49 14.56
C LEU A 25 24.32 -7.69 13.64
N ILE A 26 24.40 -7.94 12.34
CA ILE A 26 23.77 -7.11 11.29
C ILE A 26 23.05 -8.00 10.28
N ARG A 27 21.82 -7.64 9.96
CA ARG A 27 21.06 -8.25 8.85
C ARG A 27 20.55 -7.17 7.91
N ILE A 28 20.72 -7.40 6.63
CA ILE A 28 20.17 -6.55 5.56
C ILE A 28 19.19 -7.39 4.78
N ARG A 29 17.95 -6.91 4.63
CA ARG A 29 16.87 -7.64 3.95
C ARG A 29 16.22 -6.77 2.89
N MET A 30 16.05 -7.32 1.70
CA MET A 30 15.41 -6.68 0.55
C MET A 30 14.24 -7.53 0.11
N LEU A 31 13.07 -6.91 -0.05
CA LEU A 31 11.85 -7.57 -0.49
C LEU A 31 11.18 -6.76 -1.60
N ALA A 32 10.53 -7.45 -2.52
CA ALA A 32 9.73 -6.86 -3.59
C ALA A 32 8.33 -7.50 -3.63
N PRO A 33 7.28 -6.74 -3.95
CA PRO A 33 5.92 -7.27 -4.12
C PRO A 33 5.86 -8.18 -5.35
N VAL A 34 5.13 -9.29 -5.21
CA VAL A 34 4.98 -10.30 -6.29
C VAL A 34 3.52 -10.59 -6.62
N ASN A 35 2.58 -10.03 -5.88
CA ASN A 35 1.16 -10.19 -6.15
C ASN A 35 0.55 -8.97 -6.84
N GLU A 36 -0.54 -9.19 -7.54
CA GLU A 36 -1.45 -8.14 -7.99
C GLU A 36 -2.51 -7.90 -6.91
N ASP A 37 -2.73 -6.63 -6.59
CA ASP A 37 -3.87 -6.23 -5.75
C ASP A 37 -5.07 -5.94 -6.67
N LYS A 38 -6.19 -6.61 -6.45
CA LYS A 38 -7.42 -6.46 -7.28
C LYS A 38 -8.45 -5.54 -6.62
N LYS A 39 -8.07 -4.78 -5.61
CA LYS A 39 -9.00 -3.89 -4.92
C LYS A 39 -9.28 -2.63 -5.72
N ASP A 40 -10.49 -2.15 -5.57
CA ASP A 40 -10.94 -0.88 -6.15
C ASP A 40 -10.52 0.27 -5.23
N TYR A 41 -9.73 1.20 -5.75
CA TYR A 41 -9.31 2.44 -5.09
C TYR A 41 -9.83 3.67 -5.84
N ALA A 42 -10.78 3.47 -6.75
CA ALA A 42 -11.36 4.53 -7.54
C ALA A 42 -12.14 5.50 -6.66
N ILE A 43 -12.14 6.77 -7.05
CA ILE A 43 -12.93 7.82 -6.39
C ILE A 43 -14.29 8.03 -7.05
N PHE A 44 -14.49 7.45 -8.21
CA PHE A 44 -15.74 7.53 -8.93
C PHE A 44 -16.44 6.20 -9.02
N THR A 45 -17.76 6.23 -8.85
CA THR A 45 -18.66 5.12 -9.12
C THR A 45 -19.74 5.59 -10.06
N ASP A 46 -19.93 4.88 -11.17
CA ASP A 46 -21.09 5.07 -12.02
C ASP A 46 -22.31 4.41 -11.37
N THR A 47 -23.33 5.19 -11.04
CA THR A 47 -24.58 4.70 -10.45
C THR A 47 -25.44 3.90 -11.43
N ASN A 48 -25.17 4.02 -12.73
CA ASN A 48 -25.91 3.38 -13.82
C ASN A 48 -25.10 2.32 -14.57
N SER A 49 -24.05 1.79 -13.95
CA SER A 49 -23.22 0.76 -14.58
C SER A 49 -24.04 -0.42 -15.09
N SER A 50 -23.79 -0.81 -16.33
CA SER A 50 -24.45 -1.95 -16.98
C SER A 50 -23.69 -3.26 -16.80
N SER A 51 -22.43 -3.17 -16.38
CA SER A 51 -21.52 -4.31 -16.25
C SER A 51 -20.64 -4.16 -15.03
N LYS A 52 -20.03 -5.26 -14.60
CA LYS A 52 -19.01 -5.22 -13.55
C LYS A 52 -17.78 -4.47 -14.06
N PRO A 53 -17.28 -3.44 -13.35
CA PRO A 53 -16.12 -2.68 -13.77
C PRO A 53 -14.88 -3.57 -13.93
N THR A 54 -14.07 -3.26 -14.92
CA THR A 54 -12.76 -3.90 -15.11
C THR A 54 -11.74 -3.12 -14.32
N ILE A 55 -11.00 -3.81 -13.44
CA ILE A 55 -9.96 -3.22 -12.59
C ILE A 55 -8.64 -3.92 -12.88
N ILE A 56 -7.62 -3.14 -13.24
CA ILE A 56 -6.25 -3.61 -13.46
C ILE A 56 -5.36 -2.86 -12.48
N ASN A 57 -4.72 -3.59 -11.58
CA ASN A 57 -3.76 -3.04 -10.62
C ASN A 57 -2.38 -3.66 -10.83
N LYS A 58 -1.36 -2.81 -10.86
CA LYS A 58 0.03 -3.22 -10.93
C LYS A 58 0.82 -2.56 -9.81
N GLN A 59 1.55 -3.37 -9.04
CA GLN A 59 2.42 -2.91 -7.97
C GLN A 59 3.88 -3.11 -8.33
N ILE A 60 4.70 -2.08 -8.11
CA ILE A 60 6.15 -2.11 -8.35
C ILE A 60 6.81 -1.38 -7.18
N GLY A 61 7.95 -1.91 -6.72
CA GLY A 61 8.71 -1.28 -5.65
C GLY A 61 9.42 -2.29 -4.78
N GLY A 62 9.75 -1.91 -3.55
CA GLY A 62 10.40 -2.81 -2.62
C GLY A 62 10.59 -2.22 -1.24
N SER A 63 11.06 -3.07 -0.35
CA SER A 63 11.38 -2.76 1.04
C SER A 63 12.83 -3.11 1.30
N LEU A 64 13.51 -2.23 2.02
CA LEU A 64 14.88 -2.43 2.51
C LEU A 64 14.86 -2.31 4.03
N TYR A 65 15.38 -3.31 4.72
CA TYR A 65 15.48 -3.35 6.18
C TYR A 65 16.92 -3.54 6.59
N PHE A 66 17.30 -2.83 7.62
CA PHE A 66 18.58 -2.95 8.30
C PHE A 66 18.31 -3.26 9.77
N LEU A 67 18.70 -4.46 10.23
CA LEU A 67 18.52 -4.91 11.59
C LEU A 67 19.87 -5.01 12.27
N PHE A 68 19.94 -4.49 13.48
CA PHE A 68 21.03 -4.68 14.42
C PHE A 68 20.51 -5.60 15.53
N LYS A 69 21.05 -6.82 15.60
CA LYS A 69 20.48 -7.88 16.44
C LYS A 69 19.00 -8.11 16.10
N SER A 70 18.10 -7.78 17.03
CA SER A 70 16.67 -8.03 16.93
C SER A 70 15.85 -6.79 16.55
N ILE A 71 16.47 -5.62 16.43
CA ILE A 71 15.75 -4.35 16.16
C ILE A 71 16.32 -3.74 14.90
N GLY A 72 15.45 -3.18 14.06
CA GLY A 72 15.87 -2.55 12.83
C GLY A 72 14.94 -1.44 12.36
N LEU A 73 15.45 -0.74 11.37
CA LEU A 73 14.75 0.27 10.61
C LEU A 73 14.60 -0.20 9.16
N GLY A 74 13.55 0.24 8.52
CA GLY A 74 13.31 -0.06 7.12
C GLY A 74 12.74 1.13 6.37
N TYR A 75 12.88 1.05 5.07
CA TYR A 75 12.25 1.96 4.13
C TYR A 75 11.57 1.16 3.04
N THR A 76 10.31 1.47 2.80
CA THR A 76 9.51 0.80 1.79
C THR A 76 8.96 1.85 0.82
N THR A 77 9.19 1.63 -0.47
CA THR A 77 8.59 2.44 -1.54
C THR A 77 7.79 1.54 -2.46
N ILE A 78 6.53 1.90 -2.71
CA ILE A 78 5.63 1.13 -3.57
C ILE A 78 4.84 2.08 -4.45
N THR A 79 4.88 1.81 -5.73
CA THR A 79 4.05 2.45 -6.74
C THR A 79 2.96 1.48 -7.15
N THR A 80 1.71 1.85 -6.92
CA THR A 80 0.52 1.13 -7.39
C THR A 80 -0.10 1.91 -8.54
N LYS A 81 -0.23 1.27 -9.69
CA LYS A 81 -0.97 1.82 -10.84
C LYS A 81 -2.27 1.07 -10.96
N MET A 82 -3.36 1.80 -10.94
CA MET A 82 -4.71 1.28 -11.11
C MET A 82 -5.34 1.89 -12.36
N GLU A 83 -6.00 1.07 -13.12
CA GLU A 83 -6.91 1.50 -14.18
C GLU A 83 -8.26 0.81 -13.94
N LYS A 84 -9.31 1.63 -13.77
CA LYS A 84 -10.69 1.18 -13.65
C LYS A 84 -11.46 1.69 -14.83
N THR A 85 -12.12 0.79 -15.53
CA THR A 85 -13.02 1.11 -16.65
C THR A 85 -14.41 0.63 -16.29
N ASP A 86 -15.37 1.53 -16.35
CA ASP A 86 -16.79 1.27 -16.16
C ASP A 86 -17.59 1.74 -17.37
N THR A 87 -18.69 1.05 -17.70
CA THR A 87 -19.52 1.37 -18.86
C THR A 87 -20.97 1.46 -18.40
N ASN A 88 -21.60 2.59 -18.70
CA ASN A 88 -23.00 2.81 -18.38
C ASN A 88 -23.95 2.07 -19.35
N ARG A 89 -25.26 2.11 -19.06
CA ARG A 89 -26.30 1.45 -19.87
C ARG A 89 -26.41 2.00 -21.30
N GLU A 90 -25.88 3.19 -21.53
CA GLU A 90 -25.92 3.85 -22.84
C GLU A 90 -24.64 3.58 -23.66
N GLY A 91 -23.73 2.73 -23.13
CA GLY A 91 -22.50 2.35 -23.81
C GLY A 91 -21.35 3.34 -23.64
N GLU A 92 -21.49 4.34 -22.76
CA GLU A 92 -20.42 5.29 -22.52
C GLU A 92 -19.48 4.78 -21.43
N THR A 93 -18.22 5.05 -21.63
CA THR A 93 -17.14 4.52 -20.81
C THR A 93 -16.51 5.62 -19.97
N ILE A 94 -16.32 5.33 -18.67
CA ILE A 94 -15.47 6.10 -17.78
C ILE A 94 -14.20 5.31 -17.53
N THR A 95 -13.07 5.97 -17.66
CA THR A 95 -11.79 5.39 -17.29
C THR A 95 -11.12 6.24 -16.23
N GLU A 96 -10.86 5.65 -15.07
CA GLU A 96 -10.04 6.25 -14.02
C GLU A 96 -8.66 5.61 -14.02
N LYS A 97 -7.61 6.44 -14.19
CA LYS A 97 -6.22 6.03 -14.06
C LYS A 97 -5.66 6.66 -12.80
N THR A 98 -5.22 5.84 -11.87
CA THR A 98 -4.62 6.30 -10.61
C THR A 98 -3.21 5.75 -10.47
N THR A 99 -2.26 6.64 -10.19
CA THR A 99 -0.91 6.30 -9.75
C THR A 99 -0.74 6.71 -8.30
N LEU A 100 -0.52 5.72 -7.44
CA LEU A 100 -0.29 5.92 -6.01
C LEU A 100 1.15 5.54 -5.68
N VAL A 101 1.95 6.50 -5.25
CA VAL A 101 3.29 6.28 -4.71
C VAL A 101 3.20 6.41 -3.20
N THR A 102 3.68 5.40 -2.47
CA THR A 102 3.70 5.37 -1.01
C THR A 102 5.11 5.08 -0.51
N ASN A 103 5.59 5.90 0.41
CA ASN A 103 6.88 5.73 1.06
C ASN A 103 6.66 5.57 2.56
N PHE A 104 7.07 4.42 3.11
CA PHE A 104 6.94 4.12 4.53
C PHE A 104 8.32 4.09 5.19
N THR A 105 8.39 4.67 6.37
CA THR A 105 9.48 4.44 7.30
C THR A 105 9.02 3.40 8.33
N ASP A 106 9.77 2.33 8.44
CA ASP A 106 9.41 1.12 9.16
C ASP A 106 10.30 0.93 10.39
N VAL A 107 9.70 0.41 11.47
CA VAL A 107 10.42 -0.18 12.60
C VAL A 107 10.17 -1.68 12.55
N ALA A 108 11.23 -2.46 12.63
CA ALA A 108 11.22 -3.91 12.50
C ALA A 108 11.81 -4.60 13.72
N PHE A 109 11.27 -5.75 14.05
CA PHE A 109 11.77 -6.66 15.09
C PHE A 109 11.98 -8.03 14.47
N GLY A 110 13.14 -8.64 14.71
CA GLY A 110 13.50 -9.93 14.14
C GLY A 110 14.02 -10.90 15.18
N ILE A 111 13.65 -12.18 15.03
CA ILE A 111 14.11 -13.28 15.86
C ILE A 111 14.47 -14.49 14.99
N GLY A 112 15.26 -15.40 15.55
CA GLY A 112 15.62 -16.66 14.91
C GLY A 112 16.92 -16.59 14.09
N GLU A 113 17.48 -17.74 13.79
CA GLU A 113 18.74 -17.94 13.06
C GLU A 113 18.52 -18.62 11.72
N ASN A 114 18.48 -19.96 11.68
CA ASN A 114 18.27 -20.72 10.44
C ASN A 114 16.88 -20.45 9.85
N TYR A 115 15.87 -20.39 10.72
CA TYR A 115 14.54 -19.90 10.40
C TYR A 115 14.33 -18.63 11.18
N SER A 116 14.03 -17.56 10.49
CA SER A 116 13.88 -16.25 11.09
C SER A 116 12.46 -15.71 10.86
N PHE A 117 12.00 -14.94 11.82
CA PHE A 117 10.75 -14.22 11.75
C PHE A 117 10.99 -12.75 12.03
N MET A 118 10.51 -11.87 11.14
CA MET A 118 10.56 -10.43 11.32
C MET A 118 9.14 -9.88 11.23
N TRP A 119 8.81 -8.95 12.09
CA TRP A 119 7.54 -8.21 12.05
C TRP A 119 7.78 -6.75 12.39
N GLY A 120 6.83 -5.92 12.03
CA GLY A 120 6.95 -4.50 12.35
C GLY A 120 5.78 -3.69 11.88
N ALA A 121 5.94 -2.39 12.07
CA ALA A 121 4.99 -1.39 11.66
C ALA A 121 5.72 -0.23 10.96
N GLY A 122 5.02 0.44 10.07
CA GLY A 122 5.51 1.61 9.38
C GLY A 122 4.53 2.76 9.40
N VAL A 123 5.05 3.95 9.28
CA VAL A 123 4.27 5.16 9.04
C VAL A 123 4.56 5.69 7.65
N LEU A 124 3.53 6.18 6.97
CA LEU A 124 3.68 6.78 5.66
C LEU A 124 4.41 8.12 5.84
N SER A 125 5.67 8.15 5.41
CA SER A 125 6.58 9.30 5.54
C SER A 125 6.60 10.19 4.30
N GLY A 126 5.98 9.74 3.19
CA GLY A 126 5.87 10.50 1.95
C GLY A 126 5.09 9.73 0.91
N GLY A 127 4.76 10.40 -0.17
CA GLY A 127 4.05 9.80 -1.27
C GLY A 127 3.22 10.81 -2.05
N LYS A 128 2.58 10.32 -3.10
CA LYS A 128 1.65 11.12 -3.90
C LYS A 128 0.60 10.21 -4.52
N ARG A 129 -0.57 10.75 -4.75
CA ARG A 129 -1.60 10.14 -5.57
C ARG A 129 -1.94 11.08 -6.73
N GLU A 130 -1.85 10.56 -7.93
CA GLU A 130 -2.26 11.23 -9.17
C GLU A 130 -3.42 10.44 -9.74
N THR A 131 -4.53 11.09 -9.98
CA THR A 131 -5.73 10.47 -10.55
C THR A 131 -6.17 11.25 -11.76
N SER A 132 -6.46 10.56 -12.84
CA SER A 132 -6.99 11.12 -14.09
C SER A 132 -8.28 10.39 -14.43
N LEU A 133 -9.32 11.15 -14.73
CA LEU A 133 -10.64 10.67 -15.12
C LEU A 133 -10.91 11.09 -16.55
N GLU A 134 -11.20 10.12 -17.40
CA GLU A 134 -11.58 10.31 -18.79
C GLU A 134 -13.00 9.80 -18.99
N TYR A 135 -13.85 10.62 -19.58
CA TYR A 135 -15.24 10.33 -19.80
C TYR A 135 -15.65 10.67 -21.23
N GLY A 136 -16.14 9.68 -22.00
CA GLY A 136 -16.82 9.89 -23.29
C GLY A 136 -16.09 10.80 -24.27
N GLY A 137 -14.71 10.79 -24.27
CA GLY A 137 -13.91 11.68 -25.11
C GLY A 137 -13.83 13.14 -24.62
N SER A 138 -14.21 13.42 -23.36
CA SER A 138 -13.99 14.73 -22.73
C SER A 138 -12.52 14.92 -22.32
N GLU A 139 -12.11 16.16 -22.05
CA GLU A 139 -10.80 16.42 -21.45
C GLU A 139 -10.67 15.73 -20.09
N PRO A 140 -9.50 15.12 -19.79
CA PRO A 140 -9.27 14.46 -18.52
C PRO A 140 -9.43 15.41 -17.33
N PHE A 141 -10.14 14.95 -16.32
CA PHE A 141 -10.23 15.63 -15.04
C PHE A 141 -9.22 15.06 -14.07
N ASN A 142 -8.40 15.93 -13.46
CA ASN A 142 -7.32 15.55 -12.56
C ASN A 142 -7.55 16.15 -11.17
N PRO A 143 -8.29 15.48 -10.26
CA PRO A 143 -8.49 16.00 -8.91
C PRO A 143 -7.17 16.06 -8.17
N LYS A 144 -6.89 17.20 -7.55
CA LYS A 144 -5.66 17.42 -6.81
C LYS A 144 -5.73 16.74 -5.44
N ASN A 145 -4.68 16.00 -5.10
CA ASN A 145 -4.56 15.36 -3.80
C ASN A 145 -3.95 16.34 -2.80
N ASN A 146 -4.65 16.62 -1.69
CA ASN A 146 -4.22 17.55 -0.65
C ASN A 146 -3.50 16.84 0.50
N TYR A 147 -3.89 15.60 0.77
CA TYR A 147 -3.34 14.84 1.88
C TYR A 147 -3.22 13.37 1.54
N LEU A 148 -2.10 12.78 1.92
CA LEU A 148 -1.85 11.35 1.88
C LEU A 148 -1.17 10.94 3.18
N GLY A 149 -1.79 10.06 3.95
CA GLY A 149 -1.27 9.57 5.21
C GLY A 149 -1.62 8.12 5.44
N GLY A 150 -0.98 7.48 6.43
CA GLY A 150 -1.29 6.10 6.74
C GLY A 150 -0.23 5.41 7.57
N HIS A 151 -0.48 4.12 7.78
CA HIS A 151 0.42 3.22 8.49
C HIS A 151 0.39 1.84 7.84
N SER A 152 1.36 1.02 8.19
CA SER A 152 1.44 -0.34 7.69
C SER A 152 1.81 -1.31 8.79
N LEU A 153 1.44 -2.58 8.57
CA LEU A 153 1.89 -3.71 9.36
C LEU A 153 2.50 -4.74 8.41
N PHE A 154 3.56 -5.40 8.83
CA PHE A 154 4.19 -6.42 8.02
C PHE A 154 4.78 -7.55 8.86
N PHE A 155 4.94 -8.70 8.23
CA PHE A 155 5.73 -9.80 8.75
C PHE A 155 6.51 -10.47 7.61
N VAL A 156 7.65 -11.05 7.96
CA VAL A 156 8.54 -11.73 7.02
C VAL A 156 9.05 -13.01 7.65
N LEU A 157 8.94 -14.10 6.92
CA LEU A 157 9.58 -15.37 7.23
C LEU A 157 10.87 -15.46 6.43
N GLY A 158 11.94 -15.90 7.05
CA GLY A 158 13.24 -16.10 6.43
C GLY A 158 13.77 -17.50 6.67
N HIS A 159 14.45 -18.03 5.68
CA HIS A 159 15.23 -19.27 5.79
C HIS A 159 16.65 -19.00 5.33
N HIS A 160 17.62 -19.24 6.24
CA HIS A 160 19.05 -19.06 5.97
C HIS A 160 19.63 -20.32 5.33
N GLY A 161 20.30 -20.16 4.21
CA GLY A 161 20.99 -21.22 3.50
C GLY A 161 22.02 -20.65 2.53
N PHE A 162 23.17 -21.33 2.40
CA PHE A 162 24.24 -20.94 1.46
C PHE A 162 24.77 -19.49 1.59
N GLY A 163 24.76 -18.93 2.81
CA GLY A 163 25.29 -17.58 3.08
C GLY A 163 24.32 -16.42 2.85
N PHE A 164 23.08 -16.70 2.51
CA PHE A 164 22.02 -15.69 2.39
C PHE A 164 20.67 -16.21 2.93
N GLU A 165 19.74 -15.31 3.19
CA GLU A 165 18.37 -15.66 3.56
C GLU A 165 17.45 -15.57 2.35
N THR A 166 16.55 -16.53 2.19
CA THR A 166 15.38 -16.42 1.33
C THR A 166 14.21 -15.92 2.17
N LEU A 167 13.47 -14.93 1.67
CA LEU A 167 12.46 -14.21 2.44
C LEU A 167 11.09 -14.30 1.77
N LEU A 168 10.07 -14.57 2.58
CA LEU A 168 8.66 -14.48 2.23
C LEU A 168 7.98 -13.51 3.17
N GLY A 169 7.47 -12.41 2.66
CA GLY A 169 6.82 -11.36 3.43
C GLY A 169 5.36 -11.15 3.06
N TYR A 170 4.63 -10.59 4.02
CA TYR A 170 3.30 -10.06 3.81
C TYR A 170 3.21 -8.68 4.47
N ARG A 171 2.67 -7.73 3.74
CA ARG A 171 2.49 -6.35 4.19
C ARG A 171 1.09 -5.87 3.90
N THR A 172 0.49 -5.19 4.87
CA THR A 172 -0.79 -4.50 4.73
C THR A 172 -0.60 -3.02 5.04
N ASN A 173 -1.04 -2.17 4.14
CA ASN A 173 -0.98 -0.72 4.27
C ASN A 173 -2.40 -0.18 4.43
N PHE A 174 -2.60 0.68 5.41
CA PHE A 174 -3.83 1.42 5.68
C PHE A 174 -3.60 2.87 5.29
N ILE A 175 -4.25 3.32 4.22
CA ILE A 175 -3.97 4.60 3.58
C ILE A 175 -5.21 5.48 3.65
N LYS A 176 -5.00 6.77 3.93
CA LYS A 176 -6.01 7.82 3.85
C LYS A 176 -5.55 8.88 2.87
N ALA A 177 -6.42 9.25 1.96
CA ALA A 177 -6.20 10.31 0.99
C ALA A 177 -7.32 11.34 1.06
N GLU A 178 -6.99 12.62 0.93
CA GLU A 178 -7.97 13.71 0.83
C GLU A 178 -7.70 14.50 -0.45
N PHE A 179 -8.76 14.82 -1.18
CA PHE A 179 -8.72 15.58 -2.42
C PHE A 179 -9.32 16.96 -2.23
N GLU A 180 -8.96 17.90 -3.09
CA GLU A 180 -9.66 19.18 -3.15
C GLU A 180 -11.14 18.93 -3.48
N GLU A 181 -12.03 19.67 -2.81
CA GLU A 181 -13.44 19.76 -3.21
C GLU A 181 -13.50 20.44 -4.56
N SER A 182 -13.63 19.64 -5.60
CA SER A 182 -13.86 20.13 -6.94
C SER A 182 -15.11 19.49 -7.50
N ASN A 183 -15.97 20.28 -8.10
CA ASN A 183 -17.08 19.73 -8.83
C ASN A 183 -16.53 18.88 -9.98
N PRO A 184 -16.98 17.62 -10.14
CA PRO A 184 -16.60 16.83 -11.29
C PRO A 184 -17.00 17.59 -12.56
N PRO A 185 -16.25 17.46 -13.66
CA PRO A 185 -16.61 18.11 -14.91
C PRO A 185 -18.00 17.62 -15.31
N LEU A 186 -18.90 18.56 -15.59
CA LEU A 186 -20.19 18.24 -16.16
C LEU A 186 -19.96 17.59 -17.53
N PRO A 187 -20.63 16.49 -17.85
CA PRO A 187 -20.55 15.87 -19.16
C PRO A 187 -20.93 16.88 -20.22
N LYS A 188 -20.19 16.95 -21.33
CA LYS A 188 -20.29 17.99 -22.34
C LYS A 188 -21.64 18.04 -23.08
N VAL A 189 -22.43 16.98 -23.09
CA VAL A 189 -23.72 16.96 -23.82
C VAL A 189 -24.71 16.02 -23.15
N GLY A 190 -25.87 16.57 -22.75
CA GLY A 190 -27.10 15.80 -22.49
C GLY A 190 -27.18 14.98 -21.19
N LYS A 191 -26.18 14.98 -20.33
CA LYS A 191 -26.16 14.21 -19.09
C LYS A 191 -26.27 15.09 -17.87
N THR A 192 -26.97 14.60 -16.87
CA THR A 192 -27.14 15.27 -15.59
C THR A 192 -26.00 14.79 -14.66
N ALA A 193 -25.52 15.69 -13.83
CA ALA A 193 -24.55 15.38 -12.76
C ALA A 193 -25.01 14.27 -11.79
N LYS A 194 -26.21 13.73 -11.97
CA LYS A 194 -26.78 12.60 -11.23
C LYS A 194 -26.25 11.25 -11.68
N ASP A 195 -25.61 11.15 -12.84
CA ASP A 195 -25.10 9.90 -13.39
C ASP A 195 -23.72 9.53 -12.82
N PHE A 196 -23.09 10.47 -12.08
CA PHE A 196 -21.80 10.27 -11.44
C PHE A 196 -21.87 10.66 -9.98
N THR A 197 -21.55 9.75 -9.11
CA THR A 197 -21.36 10.02 -7.69
C THR A 197 -19.85 10.10 -7.39
N TYR A 198 -19.45 11.28 -6.95
CA TYR A 198 -18.20 11.47 -6.23
C TYR A 198 -18.47 11.02 -4.80
N GLU A 199 -17.95 9.85 -4.43
CA GLU A 199 -18.33 9.25 -3.14
C GLU A 199 -17.87 10.09 -1.95
N SER A 200 -16.72 10.71 -2.01
CA SER A 200 -16.20 11.59 -0.97
C SER A 200 -14.87 12.21 -1.38
N ASN A 201 -14.57 13.42 -0.91
CA ASN A 201 -13.22 13.99 -0.99
C ASN A 201 -12.23 13.31 -0.02
N LYS A 202 -12.69 12.37 0.82
CA LYS A 202 -11.91 11.56 1.76
C LYS A 202 -12.04 10.09 1.44
N LEU A 203 -10.92 9.46 1.14
CA LEU A 203 -10.86 8.06 0.82
C LEU A 203 -9.98 7.32 1.83
N SER A 204 -10.49 6.21 2.36
CA SER A 204 -9.72 5.28 3.21
C SER A 204 -9.71 3.91 2.57
N PHE A 205 -8.55 3.35 2.34
CA PHE A 205 -8.41 2.05 1.69
C PHE A 205 -7.23 1.25 2.22
N THR A 206 -7.23 -0.03 1.96
CA THR A 206 -6.20 -0.97 2.42
C THR A 206 -5.59 -1.67 1.22
N THR A 207 -4.27 -1.64 1.10
CA THR A 207 -3.51 -2.43 0.12
C THR A 207 -2.81 -3.59 0.81
N SER A 208 -2.71 -4.73 0.15
CA SER A 208 -2.03 -5.91 0.69
C SER A 208 -1.03 -6.47 -0.32
N GLN A 209 0.12 -6.91 0.17
CA GLN A 209 1.22 -7.35 -0.67
C GLN A 209 1.83 -8.63 -0.12
N VAL A 210 2.00 -9.61 -0.98
CA VAL A 210 2.94 -10.71 -0.79
C VAL A 210 4.28 -10.25 -1.35
N GLN A 211 5.35 -10.45 -0.61
CA GLN A 211 6.69 -10.00 -0.97
C GLN A 211 7.64 -11.19 -0.97
N LEU A 212 8.52 -11.24 -1.95
CA LEU A 212 9.66 -12.16 -1.97
C LEU A 212 10.95 -11.35 -1.86
N GLY A 213 11.96 -11.95 -1.24
CA GLY A 213 13.21 -11.23 -1.05
C GLY A 213 14.40 -12.11 -0.70
N ILE A 214 15.48 -11.40 -0.50
CA ILE A 214 16.77 -11.96 -0.06
C ILE A 214 17.30 -11.16 1.13
N GLY A 215 18.06 -11.83 1.98
CA GLY A 215 18.73 -11.22 3.11
C GLY A 215 20.18 -11.68 3.23
N PHE A 216 20.98 -10.83 3.85
CA PHE A 216 22.39 -11.11 4.17
C PHE A 216 22.62 -10.87 5.66
N THR A 217 23.41 -11.71 6.26
CA THR A 217 23.74 -11.67 7.68
C THR A 217 25.25 -11.58 7.85
N PHE A 218 25.70 -10.67 8.76
CA PHE A 218 27.10 -10.39 9.01
C PHE A 218 27.44 -10.42 10.51
#